data_550b05224acd41cb7c4324c6c8d59f1d
#
_entry.id   550b05224acd41cb7c4324c6c8d59f1d
#
_cell.length_a   1.000
_cell.length_b   1.000
_cell.length_c   1.000
_cell.angle_alpha   90.00
_cell.angle_beta   90.00
_cell.angle_gamma   90.00
#
_symmetry.space_group_name_H-M   'P 1'
#
loop_
_entity.id
_entity.type
_entity.pdbx_description
1 polymer ?
#
loop_
_entity_poly.entity_id
_entity_poly.type
_entity_poly.pdbx_seq_one_letter_code
_entity_poly.pdbx_strand_id
1 'polypeptide(L)'
;MGIFFSGRELINIAIGIEKNGAVFYDSLAEATSNPTIHQAYTYLADKEREHLEIFQNMLQNVGDYQSPETLTEEYDAYLKTLVNSLLFTDDKVAREMAQKVSSDAEAIQIALGAEKDSILIYSEMQHLVRKSDCDIVNRIIEEEKSHMRQLVDLKEILSKLQ
;
A
#
# COMPACT_ATOMS: atom_id res chain seq x y z
N MET A 1 30.53 -3.11 -3.57
CA MET A 1 29.68 -2.16 -2.82
C MET A 1 28.23 -2.58 -3.00
N GLY A 2 27.52 -2.83 -1.92
CA GLY A 2 26.09 -3.05 -1.98
C GLY A 2 25.39 -1.75 -2.42
N ILE A 3 24.39 -1.84 -3.31
CA ILE A 3 23.49 -0.73 -3.59
C ILE A 3 22.47 -0.75 -2.46
N PHE A 4 22.52 0.24 -1.59
CA PHE A 4 21.55 0.41 -0.51
C PHE A 4 20.32 1.15 -1.01
N PHE A 5 19.16 0.84 -0.43
CA PHE A 5 17.94 1.59 -0.72
C PHE A 5 18.09 3.07 -0.35
N SER A 6 17.69 3.93 -1.25
CA SER A 6 17.55 5.37 -1.02
C SER A 6 16.10 5.73 -0.72
N GLY A 7 15.88 6.90 -0.13
CA GLY A 7 14.53 7.44 0.04
C GLY A 7 13.77 7.54 -1.29
N ARG A 8 14.47 7.92 -2.37
CA ARG A 8 13.90 7.98 -3.71
C ARG A 8 13.41 6.61 -4.20
N GLU A 9 14.18 5.54 -3.97
CA GLU A 9 13.79 4.18 -4.36
C GLU A 9 12.57 3.71 -3.56
N LEU A 10 12.50 3.99 -2.26
CA LEU A 10 11.32 3.67 -1.45
C LEU A 10 10.09 4.46 -1.87
N ILE A 11 10.22 5.73 -2.26
CA ILE A 11 9.11 6.50 -2.83
C ILE A 11 8.61 5.85 -4.14
N ASN A 12 9.50 5.41 -5.01
CA ASN A 12 9.11 4.68 -6.23
C ASN A 12 8.38 3.36 -5.91
N ILE A 13 8.82 2.63 -4.90
CA ILE A 13 8.15 1.42 -4.42
C ILE A 13 6.75 1.76 -3.90
N ALA A 14 6.62 2.83 -3.11
CA ALA A 14 5.32 3.31 -2.63
C ALA A 14 4.36 3.64 -3.78
N ILE A 15 4.84 4.35 -4.81
CA ILE A 15 4.06 4.63 -6.02
C ILE A 15 3.52 3.34 -6.65
N GLY A 16 4.35 2.30 -6.73
CA GLY A 16 3.93 0.98 -7.21
C GLY A 16 2.87 0.32 -6.32
N ILE A 17 3.04 0.39 -5.00
CA ILE A 17 2.09 -0.15 -4.02
C ILE A 17 0.72 0.50 -4.18
N GLU A 18 0.65 1.83 -4.21
CA GLU A 18 -0.61 2.59 -4.34
C GLU A 18 -1.30 2.32 -5.68
N LYS A 19 -0.53 2.30 -6.76
CA LYS A 19 -1.07 1.96 -8.08
C LYS A 19 -1.68 0.57 -8.11
N ASN A 20 -0.99 -0.41 -7.55
CA ASN A 20 -1.46 -1.79 -7.51
C ASN A 20 -2.67 -1.94 -6.58
N GLY A 21 -2.69 -1.24 -5.46
CA GLY A 21 -3.83 -1.16 -4.53
C GLY A 21 -5.07 -0.61 -5.20
N ALA A 22 -4.96 0.51 -5.92
CA ALA A 22 -6.07 1.10 -6.67
C ALA A 22 -6.64 0.12 -7.71
N VAL A 23 -5.79 -0.57 -8.47
CA VAL A 23 -6.22 -1.57 -9.46
C VAL A 23 -6.90 -2.75 -8.78
N PHE A 24 -6.40 -3.20 -7.62
CA PHE A 24 -7.00 -4.29 -6.86
C PHE A 24 -8.41 -3.93 -6.38
N TYR A 25 -8.58 -2.78 -5.73
CA TYR A 25 -9.89 -2.34 -5.22
C TYR A 25 -10.88 -2.02 -6.35
N ASP A 26 -10.45 -1.42 -7.46
CA ASP A 26 -11.30 -1.23 -8.64
C ASP A 26 -11.82 -2.57 -9.16
N SER A 27 -10.93 -3.55 -9.29
CA SER A 27 -11.29 -4.89 -9.79
C SER A 27 -12.27 -5.61 -8.86
N LEU A 28 -12.11 -5.44 -7.54
CA LEU A 28 -13.08 -5.95 -6.55
C LEU A 28 -14.43 -5.24 -6.63
N ALA A 29 -14.42 -3.92 -6.81
CA ALA A 29 -15.65 -3.13 -6.97
C ALA A 29 -16.44 -3.58 -8.21
N GLU A 30 -15.74 -3.81 -9.31
CA GLU A 30 -16.37 -4.31 -10.56
C GLU A 30 -16.95 -5.72 -10.40
N ALA A 31 -16.33 -6.57 -9.58
CA ALA A 31 -16.73 -7.97 -9.42
C ALA A 31 -17.88 -8.18 -8.43
N THR A 32 -18.08 -7.30 -7.46
CA THR A 32 -19.12 -7.46 -6.45
C THR A 32 -20.49 -6.98 -6.93
N SER A 33 -21.54 -7.75 -6.60
CA SER A 33 -22.93 -7.35 -6.81
C SER A 33 -23.56 -6.66 -5.61
N ASN A 34 -22.86 -6.62 -4.48
CA ASN A 34 -23.35 -5.99 -3.25
C ASN A 34 -23.05 -4.48 -3.27
N PRO A 35 -24.09 -3.60 -3.25
CA PRO A 35 -23.87 -2.15 -3.35
C PRO A 35 -23.03 -1.56 -2.21
N THR A 36 -23.16 -2.07 -1.00
CA THR A 36 -22.40 -1.60 0.18
C THR A 36 -20.91 -1.93 0.02
N ILE A 37 -20.61 -3.15 -0.45
CA ILE A 37 -19.24 -3.60 -0.68
C ILE A 37 -18.64 -2.85 -1.87
N HIS A 38 -19.39 -2.67 -2.95
CA HIS A 38 -18.97 -1.88 -4.11
C HIS A 38 -18.57 -0.46 -3.70
N GLN A 39 -19.39 0.19 -2.89
CA GLN A 39 -19.10 1.54 -2.40
C GLN A 39 -17.83 1.58 -1.53
N ALA A 40 -17.65 0.59 -0.67
CA ALA A 40 -16.45 0.50 0.18
C ALA A 40 -15.17 0.32 -0.66
N TYR A 41 -15.16 -0.57 -1.63
CA TYR A 41 -13.99 -0.78 -2.50
C TYR A 41 -13.72 0.43 -3.39
N THR A 42 -14.76 1.10 -3.92
CA THR A 42 -14.60 2.33 -4.70
C THR A 42 -13.96 3.42 -3.84
N TYR A 43 -14.39 3.58 -2.61
CA TYR A 43 -13.79 4.54 -1.67
C TYR A 43 -12.31 4.23 -1.42
N LEU A 44 -11.97 2.96 -1.16
CA LEU A 44 -10.57 2.55 -0.94
C LEU A 44 -9.73 2.79 -2.20
N ALA A 45 -10.21 2.45 -3.38
CA ALA A 45 -9.51 2.72 -4.64
C ALA A 45 -9.22 4.23 -4.83
N ASP A 46 -10.17 5.10 -4.48
CA ASP A 46 -9.97 6.54 -4.56
C ASP A 46 -8.92 7.02 -3.56
N LYS A 47 -8.86 6.43 -2.36
CA LYS A 47 -7.82 6.74 -1.37
C LYS A 47 -6.42 6.32 -1.83
N GLU A 48 -6.28 5.14 -2.41
CA GLU A 48 -5.01 4.72 -3.04
C GLU A 48 -4.55 5.72 -4.12
N ARG A 49 -5.47 6.26 -4.93
CA ARG A 49 -5.14 7.29 -5.93
C ARG A 49 -4.67 8.61 -5.29
N GLU A 50 -5.31 9.03 -4.20
CA GLU A 50 -4.86 10.21 -3.44
C GLU A 50 -3.42 10.02 -2.91
N HIS A 51 -3.12 8.87 -2.32
CA HIS A 51 -1.77 8.53 -1.85
C HIS A 51 -0.78 8.46 -3.01
N LEU A 52 -1.17 7.87 -4.13
CA LEU A 52 -0.35 7.82 -5.35
C LEU A 52 0.09 9.22 -5.80
N GLU A 53 -0.84 10.19 -5.85
CA GLU A 53 -0.53 11.57 -6.20
C GLU A 53 0.44 12.21 -5.19
N ILE A 54 0.26 11.96 -3.90
CA ILE A 54 1.14 12.47 -2.84
C ILE A 54 2.57 11.93 -3.04
N PHE A 55 2.74 10.62 -3.26
CA PHE A 55 4.06 10.03 -3.48
C PHE A 55 4.69 10.47 -4.80
N GLN A 56 3.91 10.67 -5.87
CA GLN A 56 4.41 11.24 -7.13
C GLN A 56 4.93 12.66 -6.95
N ASN A 57 4.21 13.50 -6.20
CA ASN A 57 4.66 14.86 -5.85
C ASN A 57 5.93 14.83 -4.98
N MET A 58 6.00 13.91 -4.01
CA MET A 58 7.18 13.71 -3.17
C MET A 58 8.40 13.32 -4.03
N LEU A 59 8.21 12.41 -4.99
CA LEU A 59 9.27 11.97 -5.91
C LEU A 59 9.82 13.12 -6.75
N GLN A 60 8.95 14.00 -7.25
CA GLN A 60 9.36 15.17 -8.04
C GLN A 60 10.21 16.16 -7.22
N ASN A 61 9.94 16.25 -5.92
CA ASN A 61 10.56 17.22 -5.02
C ASN A 61 11.77 16.68 -4.24
N VAL A 62 12.02 15.37 -4.26
CA VAL A 62 13.12 14.76 -3.48
C VAL A 62 14.51 15.12 -4.01
N GLY A 63 14.64 15.39 -5.31
CA GLY A 63 15.92 15.73 -5.95
C GLY A 63 17.01 14.67 -5.70
N ASP A 64 18.21 15.14 -5.37
CA ASP A 64 19.38 14.30 -5.05
C ASP A 64 19.53 14.06 -3.53
N TYR A 65 18.44 14.16 -2.77
CA TYR A 65 18.48 13.95 -1.33
C TYR A 65 19.05 12.59 -0.96
N GLN A 66 20.02 12.61 -0.07
CA GLN A 66 20.58 11.41 0.56
C GLN A 66 20.27 11.44 2.05
N SER A 67 19.75 10.33 2.57
CA SER A 67 19.54 10.21 4.00
C SER A 67 20.88 10.31 4.74
N PRO A 68 20.96 11.06 5.85
CA PRO A 68 22.14 11.07 6.69
C PRO A 68 22.35 9.74 7.44
N GLU A 69 21.35 8.88 7.49
CA GLU A 69 21.45 7.58 8.14
C GLU A 69 22.34 6.64 7.34
N THR A 70 23.30 6.01 8.02
CA THR A 70 24.15 4.97 7.45
C THR A 70 23.42 3.64 7.56
N LEU A 71 23.01 3.09 6.42
CA LEU A 71 22.38 1.78 6.38
C LEU A 71 23.43 0.67 6.62
N THR A 72 23.08 -0.29 7.45
CA THR A 72 23.87 -1.53 7.56
C THR A 72 23.47 -2.50 6.46
N GLU A 73 24.37 -3.43 6.11
CA GLU A 73 24.06 -4.49 5.15
C GLU A 73 22.87 -5.36 5.60
N GLU A 74 22.76 -5.58 6.92
CA GLU A 74 21.66 -6.33 7.51
C GLU A 74 20.32 -5.62 7.35
N TYR A 75 20.28 -4.30 7.55
CA TYR A 75 19.08 -3.50 7.37
C TYR A 75 18.66 -3.42 5.90
N ASP A 76 19.62 -3.24 4.98
CA ASP A 76 19.34 -3.27 3.55
C ASP A 76 18.79 -4.63 3.09
N ALA A 77 19.34 -5.73 3.63
CA ALA A 77 18.82 -7.08 3.37
C ALA A 77 17.38 -7.25 3.91
N TYR A 78 17.05 -6.66 5.05
CA TYR A 78 15.70 -6.62 5.58
C TYR A 78 14.73 -5.84 4.67
N LEU A 79 15.11 -4.66 4.21
CA LEU A 79 14.32 -3.88 3.26
C LEU A 79 14.06 -4.65 1.95
N LYS A 80 15.07 -5.31 1.41
CA LYS A 80 14.92 -6.20 0.25
C LYS A 80 13.93 -7.32 0.50
N THR A 81 13.96 -7.90 1.70
CA THR A 81 13.01 -8.94 2.09
C THR A 81 11.59 -8.41 2.09
N LEU A 82 11.34 -7.22 2.67
CA LEU A 82 10.01 -6.59 2.66
C LEU A 82 9.53 -6.36 1.23
N VAL A 83 10.35 -5.75 0.39
CA VAL A 83 9.99 -5.43 -1.00
C VAL A 83 9.70 -6.70 -1.81
N ASN A 84 10.51 -7.74 -1.65
CA ASN A 84 10.35 -9.00 -2.36
C ASN A 84 9.16 -9.83 -1.85
N SER A 85 8.63 -9.53 -0.67
CA SER A 85 7.47 -10.20 -0.08
C SER A 85 6.14 -9.45 -0.30
N LEU A 86 6.15 -8.34 -1.02
CA LEU A 86 4.92 -7.60 -1.34
C LEU A 86 3.91 -8.50 -2.07
N LEU A 87 2.66 -8.38 -1.65
CA LEU A 87 1.56 -9.19 -2.18
C LEU A 87 1.32 -8.93 -3.67
N PHE A 88 1.35 -7.67 -4.08
CA PHE A 88 1.18 -7.25 -5.46
C PHE A 88 2.53 -6.82 -6.05
N THR A 89 3.08 -7.63 -6.92
CA THR A 89 4.34 -7.31 -7.63
C THR A 89 4.15 -6.32 -8.77
N ASP A 90 2.95 -6.29 -9.36
CA ASP A 90 2.52 -5.37 -10.40
C ASP A 90 0.98 -5.29 -10.49
N ASP A 91 0.47 -4.40 -11.34
CA ASP A 91 -0.95 -4.17 -11.53
C ASP A 91 -1.69 -5.38 -12.15
N LYS A 92 -1.00 -6.17 -12.95
CA LYS A 92 -1.57 -7.41 -13.52
C LYS A 92 -1.83 -8.43 -12.42
N VAL A 93 -0.86 -8.65 -11.53
CA VAL A 93 -1.01 -9.56 -10.38
C VAL A 93 -2.14 -9.10 -9.47
N ALA A 94 -2.21 -7.80 -9.17
CA ALA A 94 -3.29 -7.23 -8.36
C ALA A 94 -4.68 -7.50 -8.97
N ARG A 95 -4.84 -7.27 -10.27
CA ARG A 95 -6.07 -7.54 -11.01
C ARG A 95 -6.43 -9.02 -11.01
N GLU A 96 -5.47 -9.89 -11.31
CA GLU A 96 -5.68 -11.33 -11.33
C GLU A 96 -6.08 -11.87 -9.95
N MET A 97 -5.47 -11.39 -8.89
CA MET A 97 -5.84 -11.79 -7.53
C MET A 97 -7.28 -11.36 -7.19
N ALA A 98 -7.68 -10.13 -7.55
CA ALA A 98 -9.05 -9.68 -7.36
C ALA A 98 -10.08 -10.51 -8.15
N GLN A 99 -9.73 -10.92 -9.36
CA GLN A 99 -10.61 -11.72 -10.23
C GLN A 99 -10.74 -13.19 -9.79
N LYS A 100 -9.73 -13.70 -9.07
CA LYS A 100 -9.69 -15.13 -8.65
C LYS A 100 -10.28 -15.38 -7.26
N VAL A 101 -10.66 -14.35 -6.52
CA VAL A 101 -11.25 -14.54 -5.18
C VAL A 101 -12.57 -15.31 -5.29
N SER A 102 -12.76 -16.24 -4.35
CA SER A 102 -13.96 -17.08 -4.28
C SER A 102 -15.07 -16.47 -3.42
N SER A 103 -14.75 -15.45 -2.62
CA SER A 103 -15.70 -14.80 -1.70
C SER A 103 -15.25 -13.41 -1.33
N ASP A 104 -16.19 -12.58 -0.85
CA ASP A 104 -15.87 -11.26 -0.28
C ASP A 104 -14.98 -11.38 0.98
N ALA A 105 -15.15 -12.43 1.77
CA ALA A 105 -14.30 -12.68 2.94
C ALA A 105 -12.83 -12.93 2.54
N GLU A 106 -12.60 -13.69 1.47
CA GLU A 106 -11.26 -13.91 0.90
C GLU A 106 -10.68 -12.61 0.35
N ALA A 107 -11.47 -11.83 -0.39
CA ALA A 107 -11.07 -10.52 -0.92
C ALA A 107 -10.61 -9.57 0.19
N ILE A 108 -11.38 -9.48 1.28
CA ILE A 108 -11.03 -8.66 2.44
C ILE A 108 -9.74 -9.15 3.11
N GLN A 109 -9.52 -10.45 3.20
CA GLN A 109 -8.30 -11.01 3.78
C GLN A 109 -7.07 -10.65 2.95
N ILE A 110 -7.17 -10.66 1.63
CA ILE A 110 -6.11 -10.21 0.71
C ILE A 110 -5.88 -8.71 0.87
N ALA A 111 -6.95 -7.91 0.90
CA ALA A 111 -6.89 -6.48 1.12
C ALA A 111 -6.15 -6.13 2.43
N LEU A 112 -6.49 -6.79 3.54
CA LEU A 112 -5.79 -6.61 4.83
C LEU A 112 -4.29 -6.93 4.72
N GLY A 113 -3.90 -7.90 3.91
CA GLY A 113 -2.50 -8.21 3.61
C GLY A 113 -1.82 -7.06 2.87
N ALA A 114 -2.47 -6.48 1.87
CA ALA A 114 -1.95 -5.34 1.11
C ALA A 114 -1.77 -4.09 1.98
N GLU A 115 -2.75 -3.77 2.84
CA GLU A 115 -2.63 -2.64 3.79
C GLU A 115 -1.48 -2.84 4.79
N LYS A 116 -1.25 -4.07 5.27
CA LYS A 116 -0.10 -4.39 6.12
C LYS A 116 1.23 -4.18 5.41
N ASP A 117 1.33 -4.57 4.15
CA ASP A 117 2.51 -4.35 3.32
C ASP A 117 2.82 -2.85 3.20
N SER A 118 1.80 -2.03 2.93
CA SER A 118 1.92 -0.57 2.85
C SER A 118 2.45 0.02 4.16
N ILE A 119 1.84 -0.34 5.30
CA ILE A 119 2.23 0.16 6.63
C ILE A 119 3.68 -0.20 6.94
N LEU A 120 4.11 -1.44 6.65
CA LEU A 120 5.50 -1.87 6.91
C LEU A 120 6.49 -1.08 6.06
N ILE A 121 6.27 -0.97 4.76
CA ILE A 121 7.17 -0.22 3.86
C ILE A 121 7.21 1.27 4.23
N TYR A 122 6.06 1.90 4.49
CA TYR A 122 6.02 3.33 4.83
C TYR A 122 6.62 3.64 6.20
N SER A 123 6.52 2.71 7.15
CA SER A 123 7.20 2.84 8.44
C SER A 123 8.73 2.86 8.27
N GLU A 124 9.28 2.03 7.39
CA GLU A 124 10.71 2.05 7.08
C GLU A 124 11.10 3.30 6.26
N MET A 125 10.24 3.74 5.35
CA MET A 125 10.47 4.94 4.53
C MET A 125 10.75 6.19 5.37
N GLN A 126 10.14 6.32 6.55
CA GLN A 126 10.33 7.47 7.44
C GLN A 126 11.79 7.71 7.81
N HIS A 127 12.61 6.66 7.85
CA HIS A 127 14.04 6.75 8.15
C HIS A 127 14.88 7.24 6.98
N LEU A 128 14.35 7.20 5.76
CA LEU A 128 15.11 7.43 4.52
C LEU A 128 14.64 8.64 3.72
N VAL A 129 13.47 9.19 4.03
CA VAL A 129 12.95 10.41 3.38
C VAL A 129 13.38 11.67 4.12
N ARG A 130 13.22 12.84 3.49
CA ARG A 130 13.47 14.12 4.14
C ARG A 130 12.59 14.29 5.37
N LYS A 131 13.12 14.96 6.39
CA LYS A 131 12.36 15.25 7.61
C LYS A 131 11.04 15.99 7.33
N SER A 132 11.03 16.87 6.33
CA SER A 132 9.82 17.55 5.86
C SER A 132 8.76 16.63 5.29
N ASP A 133 9.13 15.45 4.82
CA ASP A 133 8.23 14.46 4.23
C ASP A 133 7.72 13.44 5.26
N CYS A 134 8.38 13.33 6.43
CA CYS A 134 8.00 12.38 7.48
C CYS A 134 6.57 12.56 7.97
N ASP A 135 6.09 13.80 8.16
CA ASP A 135 4.73 14.07 8.60
C ASP A 135 3.69 13.66 7.56
N ILE A 136 4.03 13.77 6.27
CA ILE A 136 3.18 13.31 5.17
C ILE A 136 3.09 11.80 5.19
N VAL A 137 4.22 11.10 5.30
CA VAL A 137 4.27 9.63 5.39
C VAL A 137 3.52 9.13 6.62
N ASN A 138 3.66 9.80 7.77
CA ASN A 138 2.91 9.47 8.98
C ASN A 138 1.40 9.54 8.79
N ARG A 139 0.90 10.58 8.11
CA ARG A 139 -0.54 10.70 7.83
C ARG A 139 -1.02 9.56 6.94
N ILE A 140 -0.28 9.19 5.92
CA ILE A 140 -0.62 8.06 5.05
C ILE A 140 -0.67 6.77 5.89
N ILE A 141 0.32 6.50 6.74
CA ILE A 141 0.31 5.32 7.63
C ILE A 141 -0.96 5.29 8.50
N GLU A 142 -1.38 6.42 9.06
CA GLU A 142 -2.61 6.47 9.87
C GLU A 142 -3.87 6.25 9.02
N GLU A 143 -3.87 6.68 7.76
CA GLU A 143 -4.95 6.39 6.81
C GLU A 143 -4.99 4.89 6.47
N GLU A 144 -3.85 4.23 6.20
CA GLU A 144 -3.79 2.78 5.96
C GLU A 144 -4.27 1.97 7.17
N LYS A 145 -3.93 2.38 8.38
CA LYS A 145 -4.48 1.79 9.61
C LYS A 145 -6.00 1.96 9.69
N SER A 146 -6.53 3.09 9.21
CA SER A 146 -7.96 3.31 9.12
C SER A 146 -8.62 2.40 8.08
N HIS A 147 -7.99 2.21 6.92
CA HIS A 147 -8.45 1.27 5.90
C HIS A 147 -8.55 -0.16 6.45
N MET A 148 -7.55 -0.60 7.21
CA MET A 148 -7.60 -1.90 7.89
C MET A 148 -8.82 -2.03 8.81
N ARG A 149 -9.11 -1.00 9.62
CA ARG A 149 -10.31 -1.01 10.49
C ARG A 149 -11.59 -1.10 9.68
N GLN A 150 -11.70 -0.30 8.60
CA GLN A 150 -12.87 -0.34 7.71
C GLN A 150 -13.05 -1.72 7.05
N LEU A 151 -11.97 -2.38 6.65
CA LEU A 151 -12.02 -3.73 6.10
C LEU A 151 -12.49 -4.77 7.12
N VAL A 152 -12.05 -4.65 8.37
CA VAL A 152 -12.52 -5.52 9.46
C VAL A 152 -14.01 -5.29 9.75
N ASP A 153 -14.44 -4.03 9.81
CA ASP A 153 -15.86 -3.68 9.99
C ASP A 153 -16.72 -4.23 8.84
N LEU A 154 -16.23 -4.12 7.61
CA LEU A 154 -16.90 -4.69 6.44
C LEU A 154 -17.03 -6.21 6.53
N LYS A 155 -15.99 -6.90 7.00
CA LYS A 155 -16.01 -8.35 7.23
C LYS A 155 -17.05 -8.74 8.27
N GLU A 156 -17.20 -7.96 9.34
CA GLU A 156 -18.25 -8.20 10.36
C GLU A 156 -19.65 -8.00 9.82
N ILE A 157 -19.86 -6.97 8.98
CA ILE A 157 -21.14 -6.75 8.30
C ILE A 157 -21.50 -7.95 7.44
N LEU A 158 -20.57 -8.45 6.65
CA LEU A 158 -20.77 -9.62 5.79
C LEU A 158 -21.11 -10.88 6.58
N SER A 159 -20.49 -11.09 7.73
CA SER A 159 -20.76 -12.26 8.58
C SER A 159 -22.16 -12.27 9.18
N LYS A 160 -22.80 -11.11 9.32
CA LYS A 160 -24.17 -10.95 9.85
C LYS A 160 -25.25 -11.11 8.78
N LEU A 161 -24.86 -11.09 7.49
CA LEU A 161 -25.79 -11.25 6.36
C LEU A 161 -25.92 -12.71 5.89
N GLN A 162 -25.12 -13.61 6.44
CA GLN A 162 -25.19 -15.06 6.24
C GLN A 162 -26.01 -15.73 7.34
#